data_7d9edbe99d66d29a3927516edf567132
#
_entry.id   7d9edbe99d66d29a3927516edf567132
#
_cell.length_a   1.000
_cell.length_b   1.000
_cell.length_c   1.000
_cell.angle_alpha   90.00
_cell.angle_beta   90.00
_cell.angle_gamma   90.00
#
_symmetry.space_group_name_H-M   'P 1'
#
loop_
_entity.id
_entity.type
_entity.pdbx_description
1 polymer ?
#
loop_
_entity_poly.entity_id
_entity_poly.type
_entity_poly.pdbx_seq_one_letter_code
_entity_poly.pdbx_strand_id
1 'polypeptide(L)'
;MILLYAKAKAKTDKDLWKTNAQEIIDTLSAGDKKLDTSANSVHSDYLTIARPNGYFVRLDGDDRYGWLIKKVTKTDEKGVPLLYIDEMQSDVDEQTDLYNGNKAYKKVKSKFLGNDLEWLLYNEDNYMQTYVEHDQVSYHIYAYAESVEKQQDVINFVSGIKENCAGIGGKPVIYLYPEKEQEVNVKLDLDGKFTFTYPEYNNGWNVTAKPDGTIISDGKEYSYLFWEGLMPTFKPDFKEGFVVKGSDSAEFLRETLSQMGLTPKEYNEFIVYWAPKLQENEYNKIYFAEDDYTDEAKLEINPKPDSILRVFMVYEKADENTILPKQEIKPFERKGFTVVEWGGYLAE
;
A
#
# COMPACT_ATOMS: atom_id res chain seq x y z
N MET A 1 -18.28 7.59 8.24
CA MET A 1 -19.74 7.78 8.14
C MET A 1 -20.25 8.97 8.97
N ILE A 2 -19.74 9.25 10.13
CA ILE A 2 -20.23 10.34 11.02
C ILE A 2 -19.69 11.70 10.57
N LEU A 3 -18.46 11.83 10.15
CA LEU A 3 -17.85 13.10 9.66
C LEU A 3 -18.44 13.61 8.34
N LEU A 4 -18.80 12.73 7.43
CA LEU A 4 -19.48 13.09 6.20
C LEU A 4 -20.94 13.50 6.41
N TYR A 5 -21.62 12.97 7.42
CA TYR A 5 -22.98 13.40 7.79
C TYR A 5 -23.02 14.79 8.40
N ALA A 6 -21.96 15.20 9.11
CA ALA A 6 -21.82 16.58 9.60
C ALA A 6 -21.70 17.57 8.43
N LYS A 7 -21.02 17.21 7.32
CA LYS A 7 -20.88 18.05 6.13
C LYS A 7 -22.21 18.34 5.43
N ALA A 8 -23.16 17.43 5.43
CA ALA A 8 -24.47 17.61 4.79
C ALA A 8 -25.45 18.47 5.63
N LYS A 9 -25.31 18.52 6.93
CA LYS A 9 -26.18 19.28 7.83
C LYS A 9 -25.65 20.64 8.29
N ALA A 10 -24.35 20.85 8.23
CA ALA A 10 -23.69 22.04 8.81
C ALA A 10 -23.76 23.32 7.96
N LYS A 11 -24.61 23.37 6.93
CA LYS A 11 -24.80 24.62 6.16
C LYS A 11 -25.43 25.77 6.94
N THR A 12 -25.87 25.55 8.17
CA THR A 12 -26.68 26.53 8.93
C THR A 12 -26.26 26.82 10.35
N ASP A 13 -25.25 26.12 10.95
CA ASP A 13 -24.90 26.39 12.33
C ASP A 13 -23.41 26.14 12.61
N LYS A 14 -22.68 27.25 12.78
CA LYS A 14 -21.22 27.30 12.97
C LYS A 14 -20.77 26.69 14.32
N ASP A 15 -21.67 26.65 15.30
CA ASP A 15 -21.37 26.13 16.64
C ASP A 15 -21.70 24.64 16.71
N LEU A 16 -22.67 24.18 15.90
CA LEU A 16 -23.10 22.78 15.91
C LEU A 16 -22.01 21.82 15.38
N TRP A 17 -21.26 22.23 14.37
CA TRP A 17 -20.19 21.36 13.86
C TRP A 17 -18.98 21.31 14.82
N LYS A 18 -18.66 22.43 15.53
CA LYS A 18 -17.64 22.43 16.59
C LYS A 18 -18.03 21.52 17.75
N THR A 19 -19.30 21.57 18.14
CA THR A 19 -19.85 20.68 19.16
C THR A 19 -19.85 19.22 18.69
N ASN A 20 -20.28 18.94 17.47
CA ASN A 20 -20.28 17.59 16.91
C ASN A 20 -18.87 17.05 16.67
N ALA A 21 -17.93 17.89 16.21
CA ALA A 21 -16.53 17.51 16.11
C ALA A 21 -15.92 17.23 17.49
N GLN A 22 -16.29 18.01 18.50
CA GLN A 22 -15.83 17.79 19.87
C GLN A 22 -16.48 16.54 20.50
N GLU A 23 -17.79 16.29 20.28
CA GLU A 23 -18.45 15.06 20.69
C GLU A 23 -17.86 13.81 20.02
N ILE A 24 -17.52 13.90 18.75
CA ILE A 24 -16.83 12.83 18.03
C ILE A 24 -15.44 12.62 18.63
N ILE A 25 -14.68 13.67 18.90
CA ILE A 25 -13.37 13.61 19.55
C ILE A 25 -13.50 13.01 20.96
N ASP A 26 -14.50 13.40 21.74
CA ASP A 26 -14.75 12.88 23.08
C ASP A 26 -15.19 11.41 23.03
N THR A 27 -16.01 11.01 22.07
CA THR A 27 -16.43 9.62 21.83
C THR A 27 -15.25 8.75 21.38
N LEU A 28 -14.38 9.28 20.54
CA LEU A 28 -13.16 8.64 20.07
C LEU A 28 -12.11 8.53 21.20
N SER A 29 -12.12 9.46 22.15
CA SER A 29 -11.27 9.39 23.36
C SER A 29 -11.76 8.36 24.38
N ALA A 30 -13.05 8.02 24.37
CA ALA A 30 -13.67 7.07 25.29
C ALA A 30 -13.63 5.61 24.80
N GLY A 31 -13.29 5.36 23.56
CA GLY A 31 -13.16 4.00 23.01
C GLY A 31 -11.84 3.35 23.44
N ASP A 32 -11.90 2.09 23.86
CA ASP A 32 -10.82 1.28 24.45
C ASP A 32 -9.56 1.04 23.59
N LYS A 33 -9.39 1.72 22.45
CA LYS A 33 -8.15 1.69 21.68
C LYS A 33 -7.17 2.69 22.27
N LYS A 34 -6.24 2.21 23.10
CA LYS A 34 -5.06 2.99 23.53
C LYS A 34 -4.37 3.60 22.32
N LEU A 35 -4.23 4.93 22.32
CA LEU A 35 -3.38 5.63 21.38
C LEU A 35 -1.97 5.08 21.52
N ASP A 36 -1.44 4.50 20.43
CA ASP A 36 -0.05 4.09 20.42
C ASP A 36 0.83 5.35 20.28
N THR A 37 1.39 5.77 21.40
CA THR A 37 2.32 6.91 21.46
C THR A 37 3.77 6.46 21.27
N SER A 38 4.04 5.17 21.11
CA SER A 38 5.39 4.61 20.97
C SER A 38 5.84 4.51 19.52
N ALA A 39 4.91 4.31 18.57
CA ALA A 39 5.24 4.19 17.16
C ALA A 39 5.76 5.51 16.56
N ASN A 40 6.79 5.43 15.73
CA ASN A 40 7.34 6.57 15.01
C ASN A 40 6.53 6.93 13.75
N SER A 41 5.73 6.01 13.27
CA SER A 41 4.83 6.17 12.13
C SER A 41 3.54 5.38 12.35
N VAL A 42 2.51 5.73 11.60
CA VAL A 42 1.23 5.03 11.55
C VAL A 42 0.91 4.75 10.08
N HIS A 43 0.32 3.60 9.81
CA HIS A 43 0.06 3.11 8.47
C HIS A 43 -1.43 2.86 8.28
N SER A 44 -1.97 3.26 7.12
CA SER A 44 -3.24 2.78 6.56
C SER A 44 -2.94 1.75 5.47
N ASP A 45 -4.00 1.29 4.81
CA ASP A 45 -3.86 0.44 3.62
C ASP A 45 -3.06 1.14 2.49
N TYR A 46 -3.07 2.48 2.45
CA TYR A 46 -2.51 3.27 1.35
C TYR A 46 -1.41 4.24 1.75
N LEU A 47 -1.37 4.68 3.00
CA LEU A 47 -0.47 5.75 3.45
C LEU A 47 0.38 5.37 4.64
N THR A 48 1.61 5.88 4.64
CA THR A 48 2.51 5.91 5.79
C THR A 48 2.69 7.34 6.24
N ILE A 49 2.30 7.64 7.48
CA ILE A 49 2.42 8.97 8.08
C ILE A 49 3.41 8.93 9.24
N ALA A 50 4.55 9.61 9.06
CA ALA A 50 5.51 9.81 10.13
C ALA A 50 4.89 10.68 11.23
N ARG A 51 5.05 10.28 12.49
CA ARG A 51 4.51 11.01 13.62
C ARG A 51 5.40 12.21 13.96
N PRO A 52 4.91 13.46 13.83
CA PRO A 52 5.66 14.63 14.27
C PRO A 52 5.79 14.68 15.81
N ASN A 53 6.90 15.26 16.30
CA ASN A 53 7.07 15.47 17.74
C ASN A 53 5.94 16.30 18.35
N GLY A 54 5.31 15.77 19.40
CA GLY A 54 4.19 16.44 20.09
C GLY A 54 2.83 16.22 19.43
N TYR A 55 2.76 15.33 18.43
CA TYR A 55 1.53 14.95 17.75
C TYR A 55 1.26 13.47 17.93
N PHE A 56 0.01 13.06 17.76
CA PHE A 56 -0.34 11.67 17.53
C PHE A 56 -1.21 11.54 16.28
N VAL A 57 -1.11 10.40 15.66
CA VAL A 57 -1.86 10.04 14.47
C VAL A 57 -2.81 8.92 14.84
N ARG A 58 -4.05 9.01 14.40
CA ARG A 58 -5.06 7.99 14.60
C ARG A 58 -5.72 7.65 13.27
N LEU A 59 -5.87 6.36 13.03
CA LEU A 59 -6.71 5.83 11.97
C LEU A 59 -8.14 5.65 12.50
N ASP A 60 -9.14 6.08 11.76
CA ASP A 60 -10.53 5.99 12.16
C ASP A 60 -11.42 5.51 11.00
N GLY A 61 -12.22 4.47 11.23
CA GLY A 61 -13.26 4.00 10.32
C GLY A 61 -13.18 2.53 9.93
N ASP A 62 -14.37 1.94 9.70
CA ASP A 62 -14.51 0.55 9.23
C ASP A 62 -14.58 0.45 7.69
N ASP A 63 -14.90 1.55 6.96
CA ASP A 63 -15.06 1.57 5.50
C ASP A 63 -14.47 2.80 4.80
N ARG A 64 -13.94 3.77 5.56
CA ARG A 64 -13.31 4.99 5.04
C ARG A 64 -12.23 5.42 6.01
N TYR A 65 -11.00 5.47 5.53
CA TYR A 65 -9.86 5.82 6.35
C TYR A 65 -9.74 7.34 6.46
N GLY A 66 -9.79 7.85 7.68
CA GLY A 66 -9.55 9.25 8.00
C GLY A 66 -8.35 9.37 8.94
N TRP A 67 -7.38 10.18 8.60
CA TRP A 67 -6.22 10.46 9.44
C TRP A 67 -6.45 11.71 10.28
N LEU A 68 -6.38 11.56 11.60
CA LEU A 68 -6.45 12.66 12.52
C LEU A 68 -5.09 12.87 13.16
N ILE A 69 -4.46 14.00 12.88
CA ILE A 69 -3.22 14.42 13.54
C ILE A 69 -3.58 15.45 14.59
N LYS A 70 -3.33 15.12 15.84
CA LYS A 70 -3.67 15.96 16.98
C LYS A 70 -2.40 16.33 17.73
N LYS A 71 -2.23 17.63 18.04
CA LYS A 71 -1.15 18.11 18.89
C LYS A 71 -1.40 17.71 20.32
N VAL A 72 -0.45 16.99 20.94
CA VAL A 72 -0.49 16.68 22.37
C VAL A 72 -0.02 17.89 23.14
N THR A 73 -0.94 18.56 23.84
CA THR A 73 -0.57 19.58 24.84
C THR A 73 -0.45 18.91 26.22
N LYS A 74 0.53 19.32 27.01
CA LYS A 74 0.86 18.70 28.31
C LYS A 74 -0.30 18.73 29.35
N THR A 75 -1.37 19.43 29.08
CA THR A 75 -2.47 19.67 30.04
C THR A 75 -3.85 19.31 29.53
N ASP A 76 -4.01 18.92 28.27
CA ASP A 76 -5.31 18.67 27.71
C ASP A 76 -5.24 17.53 26.65
N GLU A 77 -5.86 16.39 26.98
CA GLU A 77 -6.04 15.28 26.03
C GLU A 77 -7.00 15.66 24.88
N LYS A 78 -7.59 16.84 24.93
CA LYS A 78 -8.56 17.41 24.00
C LYS A 78 -7.90 18.35 22.97
N GLY A 79 -6.77 17.98 22.39
CA GLY A 79 -6.13 18.81 21.34
C GLY A 79 -7.06 19.01 20.12
N VAL A 80 -6.91 20.12 19.41
CA VAL A 80 -7.65 20.40 18.17
C VAL A 80 -7.07 19.56 17.04
N PRO A 81 -7.89 18.86 16.24
CA PRO A 81 -7.37 18.18 15.05
C PRO A 81 -6.73 19.20 14.11
N LEU A 82 -5.53 18.87 13.63
CA LEU A 82 -4.77 19.75 12.76
C LEU A 82 -4.95 19.40 11.28
N LEU A 83 -5.08 18.10 10.97
CA LEU A 83 -5.10 17.61 9.63
C LEU A 83 -6.03 16.38 9.54
N TYR A 84 -6.81 16.33 8.47
CA TYR A 84 -7.63 15.18 8.08
C TYR A 84 -7.24 14.77 6.66
N ILE A 85 -7.17 13.47 6.44
CA ILE A 85 -7.01 12.89 5.12
C ILE A 85 -8.09 11.82 4.98
N ASP A 86 -9.06 12.06 4.10
CA ASP A 86 -10.09 11.09 3.76
C ASP A 86 -9.64 10.34 2.51
N GLU A 87 -9.47 9.03 2.63
CA GLU A 87 -9.21 8.11 1.53
C GLU A 87 -10.57 7.56 1.03
N MET A 88 -10.90 7.75 -0.23
CA MET A 88 -12.18 7.35 -0.81
C MET A 88 -11.96 6.48 -2.05
N GLN A 89 -12.69 5.38 -2.15
CA GLN A 89 -12.71 4.51 -3.34
C GLN A 89 -13.75 4.95 -4.39
N SER A 90 -14.27 6.16 -4.32
CA SER A 90 -15.28 6.68 -5.23
C SER A 90 -14.89 8.06 -5.75
N ASP A 91 -15.50 8.47 -6.88
CA ASP A 91 -15.28 9.77 -7.48
C ASP A 91 -15.31 10.92 -6.47
N VAL A 92 -14.36 11.83 -6.62
CA VAL A 92 -14.31 13.06 -5.82
C VAL A 92 -15.55 13.88 -6.14
N ASP A 93 -16.36 14.20 -5.12
CA ASP A 93 -17.40 15.21 -5.25
C ASP A 93 -16.78 16.54 -5.72
N GLU A 94 -17.48 17.26 -6.61
CA GLU A 94 -17.01 18.51 -7.20
C GLU A 94 -16.32 19.39 -6.15
N GLN A 95 -15.06 19.69 -6.39
CA GLN A 95 -14.23 20.56 -5.56
C GLN A 95 -14.89 21.96 -5.49
N THR A 96 -15.39 22.36 -4.35
CA THR A 96 -15.92 23.68 -4.18
C THR A 96 -14.81 24.64 -3.75
N ASP A 97 -14.63 25.74 -4.52
CA ASP A 97 -13.70 26.84 -4.16
C ASP A 97 -14.18 27.66 -2.94
N LEU A 98 -15.25 27.22 -2.27
CA LEU A 98 -15.89 27.97 -1.20
C LEU A 98 -15.81 27.21 0.13
N TYR A 99 -15.36 27.89 1.16
CA TYR A 99 -15.47 27.47 2.55
C TYR A 99 -16.35 28.46 3.31
N ASN A 100 -17.47 27.99 3.89
CA ASN A 100 -18.47 28.84 4.56
C ASN A 100 -18.93 30.06 3.71
N GLY A 101 -19.03 29.89 2.37
CA GLY A 101 -19.39 30.94 1.44
C GLY A 101 -18.25 31.90 1.04
N ASN A 102 -17.06 31.76 1.63
CA ASN A 102 -15.90 32.56 1.33
C ASN A 102 -15.00 31.87 0.29
N LYS A 103 -14.45 32.65 -0.63
CA LYS A 103 -13.43 32.14 -1.59
C LYS A 103 -12.07 31.98 -0.92
N ALA A 104 -11.28 31.04 -1.41
CA ALA A 104 -9.89 30.93 -1.04
C ALA A 104 -9.16 32.27 -1.31
N TYR A 105 -8.39 32.72 -0.31
CA TYR A 105 -7.59 33.94 -0.47
C TYR A 105 -6.27 33.66 -1.21
N LYS A 106 -5.83 32.41 -1.21
CA LYS A 106 -4.58 32.00 -1.81
C LYS A 106 -4.68 30.55 -2.31
N LYS A 107 -4.02 30.30 -3.43
CA LYS A 107 -3.77 28.96 -3.96
C LYS A 107 -2.29 28.64 -3.86
N VAL A 108 -1.95 27.43 -3.40
CA VAL A 108 -0.55 26.98 -3.26
C VAL A 108 -0.39 25.63 -3.90
N LYS A 109 0.61 25.50 -4.77
CA LYS A 109 0.97 24.21 -5.38
C LYS A 109 1.93 23.44 -4.50
N SER A 110 1.74 22.15 -4.41
CA SER A 110 2.66 21.21 -3.77
C SER A 110 2.55 19.83 -4.43
N LYS A 111 3.14 18.83 -3.79
CA LYS A 111 3.04 17.43 -4.23
C LYS A 111 2.50 16.55 -3.10
N PHE A 112 1.81 15.47 -3.50
CA PHE A 112 1.41 14.40 -2.61
C PHE A 112 1.52 13.08 -3.38
N LEU A 113 2.28 12.12 -2.85
CA LEU A 113 2.55 10.84 -3.51
C LEU A 113 3.03 11.00 -4.97
N GLY A 114 3.88 12.01 -5.22
CA GLY A 114 4.39 12.32 -6.57
C GLY A 114 3.47 13.17 -7.46
N ASN A 115 2.15 13.21 -7.18
CA ASN A 115 1.19 13.98 -7.96
C ASN A 115 1.22 15.47 -7.60
N ASP A 116 0.99 16.32 -8.61
CA ASP A 116 0.80 17.75 -8.39
C ASP A 116 -0.59 18.02 -7.81
N LEU A 117 -0.65 18.85 -6.79
CA LEU A 117 -1.90 19.28 -6.20
C LEU A 117 -1.93 20.78 -5.93
N GLU A 118 -3.13 21.35 -5.86
CA GLU A 118 -3.37 22.76 -5.56
C GLU A 118 -4.19 22.89 -4.27
N TRP A 119 -3.60 23.51 -3.27
CA TRP A 119 -4.28 23.85 -2.03
C TRP A 119 -5.10 25.11 -2.16
N LEU A 120 -6.31 25.09 -1.62
CA LEU A 120 -7.16 26.25 -1.42
C LEU A 120 -7.04 26.68 0.05
N LEU A 121 -6.54 27.91 0.27
CA LEU A 121 -6.29 28.47 1.61
C LEU A 121 -7.31 29.54 1.93
N TYR A 122 -7.85 29.48 3.15
CA TYR A 122 -8.86 30.40 3.66
C TYR A 122 -8.37 31.08 4.93
N ASN A 123 -8.70 32.38 5.10
CA ASN A 123 -8.41 33.11 6.33
C ASN A 123 -9.36 32.68 7.46
N GLU A 124 -10.57 32.33 7.11
CA GLU A 124 -11.55 31.88 8.08
C GLU A 124 -11.12 30.53 8.67
N ASP A 125 -11.05 30.47 10.02
CA ASP A 125 -10.60 29.32 10.79
C ASP A 125 -9.20 28.79 10.40
N ASN A 126 -8.40 29.58 9.65
CA ASN A 126 -7.13 29.12 9.05
C ASN A 126 -7.28 27.82 8.26
N TYR A 127 -8.47 27.60 7.69
CA TYR A 127 -8.84 26.41 6.97
C TYR A 127 -8.10 26.30 5.65
N MET A 128 -7.81 25.07 5.25
CA MET A 128 -7.21 24.75 3.96
C MET A 128 -7.66 23.39 3.49
N GLN A 129 -7.79 23.22 2.19
CA GLN A 129 -8.17 21.92 1.59
C GLN A 129 -7.54 21.70 0.24
N THR A 130 -7.42 20.45 -0.14
CA THR A 130 -7.02 20.01 -1.47
C THR A 130 -7.63 18.65 -1.79
N TYR A 131 -7.67 18.31 -3.06
CA TYR A 131 -8.11 17.00 -3.56
C TYR A 131 -7.05 16.47 -4.51
N VAL A 132 -6.83 15.17 -4.47
CA VAL A 132 -5.94 14.49 -5.40
C VAL A 132 -6.40 13.05 -5.60
N GLU A 133 -6.21 12.54 -6.79
CA GLU A 133 -6.42 11.14 -7.12
C GLU A 133 -5.05 10.48 -7.34
N HIS A 134 -4.84 9.34 -6.72
CA HIS A 134 -3.63 8.54 -6.85
C HIS A 134 -4.01 7.06 -6.78
N ASP A 135 -3.62 6.29 -7.79
CA ASP A 135 -3.86 4.85 -7.91
C ASP A 135 -5.30 4.40 -7.60
N GLN A 136 -6.28 5.10 -8.19
CA GLN A 136 -7.72 4.86 -8.03
C GLN A 136 -8.26 5.15 -6.62
N VAL A 137 -7.45 5.79 -5.77
CA VAL A 137 -7.89 6.31 -4.47
C VAL A 137 -7.98 7.81 -4.55
N SER A 138 -9.13 8.35 -4.17
CA SER A 138 -9.35 9.79 -4.07
C SER A 138 -9.08 10.26 -2.66
N TYR A 139 -8.22 11.25 -2.51
CA TYR A 139 -7.87 11.85 -1.24
C TYR A 139 -8.46 13.26 -1.14
N HIS A 140 -9.32 13.46 -0.16
CA HIS A 140 -9.70 14.79 0.28
C HIS A 140 -8.90 15.15 1.53
N ILE A 141 -7.98 16.10 1.40
CA ILE A 141 -7.08 16.52 2.47
C ILE A 141 -7.49 17.91 2.93
N TYR A 142 -7.84 18.06 4.21
CA TYR A 142 -8.20 19.34 4.77
C TYR A 142 -7.64 19.53 6.18
N ALA A 143 -7.36 20.75 6.54
CA ALA A 143 -6.73 21.08 7.80
C ALA A 143 -7.17 22.43 8.35
N TYR A 144 -6.99 22.58 9.66
CA TYR A 144 -7.12 23.83 10.41
C TYR A 144 -5.77 24.14 11.02
N ALA A 145 -5.02 25.06 10.39
CA ALA A 145 -3.73 25.46 10.93
C ALA A 145 -3.90 26.32 12.19
N GLU A 146 -2.89 26.34 13.04
CA GLU A 146 -2.90 27.18 14.26
C GLU A 146 -2.98 28.69 13.94
N SER A 147 -2.45 29.08 12.78
CA SER A 147 -2.54 30.43 12.21
C SER A 147 -2.35 30.37 10.70
N VAL A 148 -2.62 31.48 10.01
CA VAL A 148 -2.39 31.61 8.55
C VAL A 148 -0.92 31.35 8.18
N GLU A 149 0.01 31.78 9.01
CA GLU A 149 1.45 31.58 8.80
C GLU A 149 1.83 30.09 8.90
N LYS A 150 1.08 29.29 9.67
CA LYS A 150 1.30 27.86 9.86
C LYS A 150 0.68 26.98 8.78
N GLN A 151 -0.10 27.52 7.87
CA GLN A 151 -0.66 26.76 6.75
C GLN A 151 0.44 26.14 5.88
N GLN A 152 1.57 26.85 5.67
CA GLN A 152 2.68 26.30 4.90
C GLN A 152 3.35 25.09 5.59
N ASP A 153 3.41 25.06 6.91
CA ASP A 153 3.96 23.93 7.66
C ASP A 153 3.12 22.67 7.44
N VAL A 154 1.77 22.81 7.37
CA VAL A 154 0.85 21.70 7.04
C VAL A 154 1.08 21.19 5.62
N ILE A 155 1.21 22.09 4.63
CA ILE A 155 1.51 21.73 3.24
C ILE A 155 2.81 20.92 3.15
N ASN A 156 3.85 21.39 3.80
CA ASN A 156 5.15 20.73 3.83
C ASN A 156 5.07 19.34 4.49
N PHE A 157 4.30 19.22 5.56
CA PHE A 157 4.06 17.93 6.22
C PHE A 157 3.34 16.95 5.30
N VAL A 158 2.24 17.36 4.67
CA VAL A 158 1.48 16.52 3.73
C VAL A 158 2.32 16.09 2.53
N SER A 159 3.18 16.99 2.03
CA SER A 159 4.11 16.67 0.93
C SER A 159 5.17 15.62 1.31
N GLY A 160 5.39 15.40 2.60
CA GLY A 160 6.30 14.37 3.13
C GLY A 160 5.66 13.03 3.44
N ILE A 161 4.33 12.92 3.30
CA ILE A 161 3.62 11.65 3.48
C ILE A 161 4.00 10.71 2.34
N LYS A 162 4.22 9.44 2.68
CA LYS A 162 4.59 8.41 1.73
C LYS A 162 3.42 7.45 1.51
N GLU A 163 3.41 6.87 0.34
CA GLU A 163 2.56 5.72 0.07
C GLU A 163 2.94 4.57 1.02
N ASN A 164 1.93 3.89 1.54
CA ASN A 164 2.18 2.69 2.32
C ASN A 164 2.43 1.53 1.36
N CYS A 165 3.70 1.32 1.03
CA CYS A 165 4.13 0.12 0.31
C CYS A 165 4.36 -1.06 1.26
N ALA A 166 4.33 -0.85 2.57
CA ALA A 166 4.47 -1.91 3.56
C ALA A 166 3.19 -2.75 3.59
N GLY A 167 3.35 -4.05 3.50
CA GLY A 167 2.22 -4.97 3.49
C GLY A 167 1.62 -5.28 2.13
N ILE A 168 2.02 -4.60 1.06
CA ILE A 168 1.56 -4.93 -0.29
C ILE A 168 2.49 -5.99 -0.89
N GLY A 169 1.94 -7.18 -1.13
CA GLY A 169 2.58 -8.15 -2.02
C GLY A 169 2.60 -7.60 -3.43
N GLY A 170 3.77 -7.09 -3.85
CA GLY A 170 3.92 -6.44 -5.15
C GLY A 170 4.05 -7.44 -6.29
N LYS A 171 3.18 -7.32 -7.28
CA LYS A 171 3.17 -8.05 -8.55
C LYS A 171 3.30 -9.58 -8.46
N PRO A 172 2.57 -10.31 -7.60
CA PRO A 172 2.54 -11.76 -7.73
C PRO A 172 1.84 -12.16 -9.04
N VAL A 173 2.50 -13.01 -9.82
CA VAL A 173 1.98 -13.58 -11.06
C VAL A 173 2.09 -15.09 -11.03
N ILE A 174 1.07 -15.78 -11.54
CA ILE A 174 0.98 -17.24 -11.54
C ILE A 174 0.94 -17.72 -12.99
N TYR A 175 1.94 -18.49 -13.39
CA TYR A 175 2.03 -19.15 -14.69
C TYR A 175 1.59 -20.61 -14.55
N LEU A 176 0.88 -21.10 -15.55
CA LEU A 176 0.39 -22.46 -15.62
C LEU A 176 0.97 -23.14 -16.87
N TYR A 177 1.74 -24.20 -16.67
CA TYR A 177 2.40 -24.97 -17.76
C TYR A 177 1.96 -26.44 -17.71
N PRO A 178 0.75 -26.78 -18.16
CA PRO A 178 0.32 -28.18 -18.25
C PRO A 178 1.00 -28.89 -19.43
N GLU A 179 1.11 -30.21 -19.38
CA GLU A 179 1.66 -31.01 -20.51
C GLU A 179 0.76 -30.98 -21.75
N LYS A 180 -0.53 -30.71 -21.57
CA LYS A 180 -1.54 -30.55 -22.63
C LYS A 180 -2.53 -29.49 -22.23
N GLU A 181 -3.23 -28.92 -23.21
CA GLU A 181 -4.33 -28.00 -22.93
C GLU A 181 -5.36 -28.63 -21.98
N GLN A 182 -5.68 -27.93 -20.90
CA GLN A 182 -6.64 -28.38 -19.89
C GLN A 182 -7.28 -27.26 -19.12
N GLU A 183 -8.44 -27.50 -18.56
CA GLU A 183 -9.10 -26.63 -17.60
C GLU A 183 -8.35 -26.68 -16.27
N VAL A 184 -8.14 -25.50 -15.67
CA VAL A 184 -7.48 -25.35 -14.38
C VAL A 184 -8.29 -24.38 -13.52
N ASN A 185 -8.62 -24.81 -12.32
CA ASN A 185 -9.14 -23.92 -11.28
C ASN A 185 -7.99 -23.50 -10.35
N VAL A 186 -7.81 -22.21 -10.13
CA VAL A 186 -6.82 -21.66 -9.20
C VAL A 186 -7.54 -20.84 -8.14
N LYS A 187 -7.38 -21.23 -6.89
CA LYS A 187 -7.83 -20.46 -5.73
C LYS A 187 -6.63 -19.96 -4.93
N LEU A 188 -6.71 -18.72 -4.48
CA LEU A 188 -5.76 -18.13 -3.60
C LEU A 188 -6.48 -17.70 -2.30
N ASP A 189 -6.11 -18.35 -1.20
CA ASP A 189 -6.54 -17.99 0.15
C ASP A 189 -5.45 -17.05 0.73
N LEU A 190 -5.76 -15.76 0.73
CA LEU A 190 -4.86 -14.70 1.18
C LEU A 190 -5.26 -14.29 2.61
N ASP A 191 -4.31 -14.39 3.55
CA ASP A 191 -4.49 -13.77 4.88
C ASP A 191 -4.34 -12.25 4.75
N GLY A 192 -5.39 -11.62 4.22
CA GLY A 192 -5.39 -10.23 3.86
C GLY A 192 -6.52 -9.85 2.91
N LYS A 193 -6.26 -8.89 2.03
CA LYS A 193 -7.26 -8.38 1.08
C LYS A 193 -6.62 -8.17 -0.28
N PHE A 194 -7.27 -8.66 -1.35
CA PHE A 194 -6.89 -8.30 -2.72
C PHE A 194 -7.13 -6.81 -2.96
N THR A 195 -6.14 -6.15 -3.52
CA THR A 195 -6.24 -4.77 -4.00
C THR A 195 -6.51 -4.74 -5.51
N PHE A 196 -5.94 -5.70 -6.26
CA PHE A 196 -6.17 -5.82 -7.69
C PHE A 196 -5.93 -7.26 -8.17
N THR A 197 -6.71 -7.69 -9.18
CA THR A 197 -6.52 -9.00 -9.85
C THR A 197 -6.74 -8.87 -11.35
N TYR A 198 -5.96 -9.61 -12.15
CA TYR A 198 -6.13 -9.64 -13.61
C TYR A 198 -5.73 -11.00 -14.20
N PRO A 199 -6.69 -11.73 -14.86
CA PRO A 199 -8.13 -11.43 -14.94
C PRO A 199 -8.80 -11.33 -13.56
N GLU A 200 -10.03 -10.79 -13.52
CA GLU A 200 -10.79 -10.61 -12.29
C GLU A 200 -10.94 -11.92 -11.49
N TYR A 201 -10.72 -11.85 -10.18
CA TYR A 201 -10.82 -12.99 -9.26
C TYR A 201 -12.23 -13.14 -8.69
N ASN A 202 -13.03 -14.03 -9.31
CA ASN A 202 -14.41 -14.31 -8.90
C ASN A 202 -14.47 -15.55 -7.99
N ASN A 203 -13.97 -15.48 -6.76
CA ASN A 203 -13.82 -16.61 -5.83
C ASN A 203 -12.97 -17.78 -6.41
N GLY A 204 -12.03 -17.47 -7.28
CA GLY A 204 -11.14 -18.36 -8.00
C GLY A 204 -11.12 -18.08 -9.49
N TRP A 205 -9.99 -18.36 -10.13
CA TRP A 205 -9.87 -18.34 -11.59
C TRP A 205 -10.22 -19.72 -12.14
N ASN A 206 -11.14 -19.76 -13.11
CA ASN A 206 -11.43 -20.94 -13.92
C ASN A 206 -10.95 -20.67 -15.33
N VAL A 207 -9.89 -21.31 -15.74
CA VAL A 207 -9.18 -20.98 -16.98
C VAL A 207 -8.80 -22.23 -17.77
N THR A 208 -8.62 -22.07 -19.08
CA THR A 208 -7.96 -23.08 -19.92
C THR A 208 -6.49 -22.72 -20.02
N ALA A 209 -5.61 -23.59 -19.55
CA ALA A 209 -4.15 -23.42 -19.64
C ALA A 209 -3.56 -24.28 -20.77
N LYS A 210 -2.60 -23.70 -21.50
CA LYS A 210 -1.86 -24.36 -22.60
C LYS A 210 -0.41 -24.66 -22.20
N PRO A 211 0.25 -25.62 -22.85
CA PRO A 211 1.65 -25.98 -22.54
C PRO A 211 2.66 -24.84 -22.69
N ASP A 212 2.39 -23.87 -23.52
CA ASP A 212 3.23 -22.69 -23.74
C ASP A 212 3.08 -21.60 -22.66
N GLY A 213 2.16 -21.83 -21.72
CA GLY A 213 1.83 -20.89 -20.64
C GLY A 213 0.72 -19.91 -21.00
N THR A 214 0.12 -20.00 -22.19
CA THR A 214 -1.05 -19.20 -22.54
C THR A 214 -2.24 -19.64 -21.67
N ILE A 215 -2.92 -18.66 -21.08
CA ILE A 215 -4.12 -18.84 -20.26
C ILE A 215 -5.30 -18.22 -21.00
N ILE A 216 -6.41 -18.92 -21.09
CA ILE A 216 -7.66 -18.41 -21.66
C ILE A 216 -8.70 -18.29 -20.55
N SER A 217 -9.25 -17.09 -20.39
CA SER A 217 -10.36 -16.79 -19.50
C SER A 217 -11.37 -15.89 -20.23
N ASP A 218 -12.65 -16.27 -20.19
CA ASP A 218 -13.73 -15.54 -20.89
C ASP A 218 -13.43 -15.22 -22.36
N GLY A 219 -12.78 -16.15 -23.07
CA GLY A 219 -12.40 -16.03 -24.47
C GLY A 219 -11.26 -15.05 -24.76
N LYS A 220 -10.57 -14.56 -23.74
CA LYS A 220 -9.39 -13.70 -23.84
C LYS A 220 -8.13 -14.45 -23.44
N GLU A 221 -7.00 -14.10 -24.06
CA GLU A 221 -5.70 -14.70 -23.76
C GLU A 221 -4.91 -13.85 -22.75
N TYR A 222 -4.26 -14.54 -21.81
CA TYR A 222 -3.40 -13.97 -20.77
C TYR A 222 -2.10 -14.74 -20.68
N SER A 223 -1.01 -14.07 -20.28
CA SER A 223 0.29 -14.71 -20.07
C SER A 223 0.42 -15.32 -18.67
N TYR A 224 -0.35 -14.84 -17.71
CA TYR A 224 -0.36 -15.26 -16.31
C TYR A 224 -1.65 -14.80 -15.62
N LEU A 225 -1.90 -15.31 -14.43
CA LEU A 225 -2.87 -14.73 -13.49
C LEU A 225 -2.11 -13.75 -12.59
N PHE A 226 -2.61 -12.54 -12.49
CA PHE A 226 -2.01 -11.48 -11.69
C PHE A 226 -2.87 -11.20 -10.46
N TRP A 227 -2.21 -10.93 -9.33
CA TRP A 227 -2.86 -10.39 -8.16
C TRP A 227 -1.95 -9.42 -7.40
N GLU A 228 -2.56 -8.52 -6.69
CA GLU A 228 -1.95 -7.71 -5.64
C GLU A 228 -2.83 -7.75 -4.42
N GLY A 229 -2.24 -7.63 -3.24
CA GLY A 229 -2.99 -7.67 -2.01
C GLY A 229 -2.20 -7.19 -0.81
N LEU A 230 -2.93 -6.69 0.17
CA LEU A 230 -2.42 -6.36 1.48
C LEU A 230 -2.25 -7.66 2.29
N MET A 231 -1.09 -7.80 2.91
CA MET A 231 -0.73 -8.91 3.79
C MET A 231 -0.34 -8.34 5.18
N PRO A 232 -1.30 -7.88 5.98
CA PRO A 232 -1.03 -7.12 7.21
C PRO A 232 -0.38 -7.96 8.30
N THR A 233 -0.50 -9.27 8.22
CA THR A 233 0.10 -10.25 9.16
C THR A 233 1.47 -10.69 8.74
N PHE A 234 1.85 -10.51 7.47
CA PHE A 234 3.17 -10.88 6.96
C PHE A 234 4.26 -10.03 7.62
N LYS A 235 5.12 -10.71 8.36
CA LYS A 235 6.24 -10.08 9.09
C LYS A 235 7.56 -10.66 8.58
N PRO A 236 8.21 -9.97 7.64
CA PRO A 236 9.50 -10.38 7.12
C PRO A 236 10.55 -10.53 8.23
N ASP A 237 11.31 -11.63 8.19
CA ASP A 237 12.38 -11.89 9.14
C ASP A 237 13.70 -12.23 8.40
N PHE A 238 14.60 -11.26 8.33
CA PHE A 238 15.88 -11.39 7.65
C PHE A 238 16.91 -12.20 8.46
N LYS A 239 16.60 -13.46 8.80
CA LYS A 239 17.56 -14.39 9.45
C LYS A 239 18.74 -14.71 8.57
N GLU A 240 18.51 -14.79 7.27
CA GLU A 240 19.49 -15.00 6.21
C GLU A 240 19.09 -14.22 4.97
N GLY A 241 19.98 -14.10 4.01
CA GLY A 241 19.70 -13.38 2.77
C GLY A 241 20.99 -12.94 2.07
N PHE A 242 20.88 -11.84 1.35
CA PHE A 242 21.96 -11.24 0.57
C PHE A 242 21.98 -9.73 0.82
N VAL A 243 23.17 -9.17 0.88
CA VAL A 243 23.36 -7.71 0.81
C VAL A 243 23.87 -7.39 -0.58
N VAL A 244 23.06 -6.63 -1.33
CA VAL A 244 23.27 -6.39 -2.74
C VAL A 244 23.34 -4.89 -2.99
N LYS A 245 24.36 -4.44 -3.70
CA LYS A 245 24.46 -3.06 -4.15
C LYS A 245 23.35 -2.77 -5.17
N GLY A 246 22.68 -1.63 -5.04
CA GLY A 246 21.55 -1.29 -5.92
C GLY A 246 21.94 -1.37 -7.42
N SER A 247 23.13 -0.88 -7.80
CA SER A 247 23.63 -0.97 -9.17
C SER A 247 23.76 -2.40 -9.71
N ASP A 248 23.93 -3.39 -8.84
CA ASP A 248 24.22 -4.77 -9.21
C ASP A 248 22.97 -5.65 -9.15
N SER A 249 21.82 -5.07 -8.76
CA SER A 249 20.56 -5.78 -8.53
C SER A 249 20.08 -6.60 -9.73
N ALA A 250 20.17 -6.05 -10.94
CA ALA A 250 19.70 -6.75 -12.14
C ALA A 250 20.50 -8.02 -12.44
N GLU A 251 21.81 -7.98 -12.28
CA GLU A 251 22.67 -9.14 -12.50
C GLU A 251 22.49 -10.17 -11.36
N PHE A 252 22.46 -9.72 -10.12
CA PHE A 252 22.17 -10.57 -8.96
C PHE A 252 20.84 -11.32 -9.13
N LEU A 253 19.78 -10.62 -9.51
CA LEU A 253 18.47 -11.24 -9.75
C LEU A 253 18.53 -12.23 -10.91
N ARG A 254 19.19 -11.91 -12.01
CA ARG A 254 19.31 -12.81 -13.15
C ARG A 254 19.96 -14.14 -12.76
N GLU A 255 21.07 -14.08 -12.03
CA GLU A 255 21.80 -15.27 -11.58
C GLU A 255 20.99 -16.08 -10.57
N THR A 256 20.46 -15.42 -9.53
CA THR A 256 19.73 -16.07 -8.44
C THR A 256 18.43 -16.70 -8.91
N LEU A 257 17.61 -15.96 -9.68
CA LEU A 257 16.32 -16.47 -10.16
C LEU A 257 16.51 -17.60 -11.18
N SER A 258 17.55 -17.53 -12.01
CA SER A 258 17.92 -18.65 -12.90
C SER A 258 18.32 -19.89 -12.11
N GLN A 259 19.09 -19.74 -11.02
CA GLN A 259 19.45 -20.84 -10.14
C GLN A 259 18.22 -21.44 -9.43
N MET A 260 17.24 -20.61 -9.06
CA MET A 260 15.97 -21.04 -8.49
C MET A 260 15.08 -21.80 -9.48
N GLY A 261 15.34 -21.72 -10.78
CA GLY A 261 14.60 -22.45 -11.82
C GLY A 261 13.60 -21.61 -12.61
N LEU A 262 13.66 -20.28 -12.54
CA LEU A 262 12.90 -19.43 -13.45
C LEU A 262 13.50 -19.44 -14.84
N THR A 263 12.63 -19.47 -15.86
CA THR A 263 13.04 -19.34 -17.26
C THR A 263 13.42 -17.90 -17.60
N PRO A 264 14.14 -17.66 -18.71
CA PRO A 264 14.43 -16.30 -19.17
C PRO A 264 13.20 -15.41 -19.32
N LYS A 265 12.07 -15.96 -19.77
CA LYS A 265 10.80 -15.21 -19.86
C LYS A 265 10.36 -14.72 -18.50
N GLU A 266 10.34 -15.59 -17.51
CA GLU A 266 9.85 -15.31 -16.15
C GLU A 266 10.78 -14.34 -15.39
N TYR A 267 12.09 -14.62 -15.36
CA TYR A 267 13.01 -13.75 -14.63
C TYR A 267 13.20 -12.38 -15.30
N ASN A 268 13.07 -12.27 -16.64
CA ASN A 268 13.11 -10.96 -17.27
C ASN A 268 11.93 -10.08 -16.85
N GLU A 269 10.72 -10.65 -16.79
CA GLU A 269 9.54 -9.92 -16.30
C GLU A 269 9.68 -9.52 -14.83
N PHE A 270 10.28 -10.37 -14.00
CA PHE A 270 10.62 -10.06 -12.62
C PHE A 270 11.63 -8.89 -12.54
N ILE A 271 12.74 -8.99 -13.28
CA ILE A 271 13.84 -8.03 -13.24
C ILE A 271 13.39 -6.64 -13.67
N VAL A 272 12.64 -6.52 -14.78
CA VAL A 272 12.20 -5.21 -15.27
C VAL A 272 11.26 -4.48 -14.32
N TYR A 273 10.60 -5.21 -13.45
CA TYR A 273 9.75 -4.63 -12.41
C TYR A 273 10.52 -4.28 -11.14
N TRP A 274 11.37 -5.19 -10.64
CA TRP A 274 12.00 -5.07 -9.34
C TRP A 274 13.35 -4.35 -9.36
N ALA A 275 14.17 -4.55 -10.39
CA ALA A 275 15.51 -3.95 -10.42
C ALA A 275 15.49 -2.41 -10.35
N PRO A 276 14.58 -1.68 -11.04
CA PRO A 276 14.51 -0.23 -10.88
C PRO A 276 14.25 0.22 -9.44
N LYS A 277 13.41 -0.52 -8.70
CA LYS A 277 13.10 -0.22 -7.29
C LYS A 277 14.29 -0.47 -6.38
N LEU A 278 15.02 -1.57 -6.59
CA LEU A 278 16.24 -1.90 -5.84
C LEU A 278 17.36 -0.89 -6.11
N GLN A 279 17.42 -0.34 -7.32
CA GLN A 279 18.43 0.65 -7.73
C GLN A 279 18.23 2.03 -7.08
N GLU A 280 17.07 2.29 -6.49
CA GLU A 280 16.83 3.51 -5.71
C GLU A 280 17.63 3.54 -4.40
N ASN A 281 18.05 2.38 -3.90
CA ASN A 281 18.88 2.24 -2.72
C ASN A 281 20.34 2.01 -3.09
N GLU A 282 21.27 2.52 -2.29
CA GLU A 282 22.69 2.23 -2.46
C GLU A 282 22.99 0.74 -2.21
N TYR A 283 22.37 0.18 -1.17
CA TYR A 283 22.39 -1.24 -0.83
C TYR A 283 21.00 -1.72 -0.42
N ASN A 284 20.73 -3.00 -0.68
CA ASN A 284 19.52 -3.69 -0.26
C ASN A 284 19.91 -4.97 0.51
N LYS A 285 19.20 -5.28 1.57
CA LYS A 285 19.14 -6.66 2.07
C LYS A 285 17.96 -7.35 1.41
N ILE A 286 18.20 -8.56 0.92
CA ILE A 286 17.23 -9.33 0.12
C ILE A 286 17.20 -10.75 0.68
N TYR A 287 16.00 -11.31 0.85
CA TYR A 287 15.84 -12.76 1.00
C TYR A 287 14.64 -13.25 0.18
N PHE A 288 14.60 -14.55 -0.09
CA PHE A 288 13.49 -15.19 -0.77
C PHE A 288 12.69 -15.97 0.26
N ALA A 289 11.46 -15.49 0.53
CA ALA A 289 10.56 -16.09 1.51
C ALA A 289 10.08 -17.47 1.04
N GLU A 290 10.04 -18.43 1.94
CA GLU A 290 9.56 -19.79 1.73
C GLU A 290 8.20 -19.99 2.44
N ASP A 291 8.20 -20.74 3.55
CA ASP A 291 6.96 -21.10 4.27
C ASP A 291 6.25 -19.88 4.86
N ASP A 292 6.97 -18.87 5.30
CA ASP A 292 6.43 -17.62 5.83
C ASP A 292 5.52 -16.90 4.82
N TYR A 293 5.88 -16.91 3.54
CA TYR A 293 5.02 -16.38 2.48
C TYR A 293 3.89 -17.35 2.09
N THR A 294 4.20 -18.64 1.96
CA THR A 294 3.20 -19.62 1.49
C THR A 294 2.10 -19.85 2.50
N ASP A 295 2.33 -19.60 3.78
CA ASP A 295 1.32 -19.65 4.84
C ASP A 295 0.35 -18.46 4.78
N GLU A 296 0.80 -17.28 4.35
CA GLU A 296 -0.02 -16.08 4.17
C GLU A 296 -0.85 -16.10 2.88
N ALA A 297 -0.33 -16.72 1.81
CA ALA A 297 -0.95 -16.77 0.50
C ALA A 297 -1.03 -18.21 0.00
N LYS A 298 -2.05 -18.96 0.45
CA LYS A 298 -2.21 -20.39 0.12
C LYS A 298 -2.80 -20.59 -1.25
N LEU A 299 -2.12 -21.37 -2.10
CA LEU A 299 -2.60 -21.74 -3.43
C LEU A 299 -3.25 -23.12 -3.42
N GLU A 300 -4.51 -23.17 -3.88
CA GLU A 300 -5.20 -24.42 -4.22
C GLU A 300 -5.40 -24.49 -5.73
N ILE A 301 -4.87 -25.53 -6.36
CA ILE A 301 -4.92 -25.69 -7.83
C ILE A 301 -5.50 -27.05 -8.18
N ASN A 302 -6.49 -27.05 -9.06
CA ASN A 302 -7.14 -28.27 -9.53
C ASN A 302 -7.22 -28.26 -11.07
N PRO A 303 -6.70 -29.31 -11.79
CA PRO A 303 -6.03 -30.47 -11.22
C PRO A 303 -4.74 -30.10 -10.47
N LYS A 304 -4.37 -30.95 -9.51
CA LYS A 304 -3.17 -30.74 -8.71
C LYS A 304 -1.93 -30.75 -9.63
N PRO A 305 -1.08 -29.73 -9.57
CA PRO A 305 0.16 -29.70 -10.34
C PRO A 305 1.16 -30.75 -9.83
N ASP A 306 2.01 -31.24 -10.73
CA ASP A 306 3.10 -32.17 -10.42
C ASP A 306 4.27 -31.46 -9.75
N SER A 307 4.44 -30.15 -10.04
CA SER A 307 5.48 -29.31 -9.43
C SER A 307 5.02 -27.86 -9.31
N ILE A 308 5.40 -27.21 -8.20
CA ILE A 308 5.10 -25.80 -7.94
C ILE A 308 6.38 -25.10 -7.49
N LEU A 309 6.74 -24.03 -8.18
CA LEU A 309 7.80 -23.10 -7.77
C LEU A 309 7.15 -21.79 -7.34
N ARG A 310 7.41 -21.37 -6.10
CA ARG A 310 6.97 -20.06 -5.58
C ARG A 310 8.19 -19.25 -5.18
N VAL A 311 8.41 -18.11 -5.83
CA VAL A 311 9.54 -17.21 -5.61
C VAL A 311 8.99 -15.89 -5.10
N PHE A 312 9.22 -15.59 -3.83
CA PHE A 312 8.76 -14.34 -3.24
C PHE A 312 9.94 -13.60 -2.63
N MET A 313 10.37 -12.53 -3.31
CA MET A 313 11.48 -11.70 -2.88
C MET A 313 11.03 -10.69 -1.84
N VAL A 314 11.69 -10.67 -0.69
CA VAL A 314 11.56 -9.62 0.30
C VAL A 314 12.83 -8.79 0.30
N TYR A 315 12.67 -7.47 0.27
CA TYR A 315 13.83 -6.58 0.32
C TYR A 315 13.58 -5.38 1.22
N GLU A 316 14.64 -4.84 1.76
CA GLU A 316 14.68 -3.64 2.57
C GLU A 316 15.96 -2.87 2.27
N LYS A 317 15.93 -1.55 2.42
CA LYS A 317 17.12 -0.71 2.30
C LYS A 317 18.16 -1.11 3.34
N ALA A 318 19.42 -1.18 2.90
CA ALA A 318 20.56 -1.53 3.73
C ALA A 318 21.71 -0.52 3.55
N ASP A 319 22.77 -0.69 4.29
CA ASP A 319 24.04 -0.01 4.11
C ASP A 319 25.18 -1.00 3.83
N GLU A 320 26.36 -0.49 3.47
CA GLU A 320 27.51 -1.30 3.11
C GLU A 320 28.04 -2.18 4.25
N ASN A 321 27.69 -1.87 5.50
CA ASN A 321 28.13 -2.59 6.69
C ASN A 321 27.10 -3.62 7.16
N THR A 322 25.95 -3.70 6.48
CA THR A 322 24.91 -4.68 6.79
C THR A 322 25.45 -6.09 6.58
N ILE A 323 25.32 -6.94 7.58
CA ILE A 323 25.79 -8.33 7.55
C ILE A 323 24.59 -9.26 7.72
N LEU A 324 24.42 -10.17 6.76
CA LEU A 324 23.43 -11.24 6.81
C LEU A 324 24.12 -12.59 6.58
N PRO A 325 23.72 -13.65 7.29
CA PRO A 325 24.03 -15.01 6.88
C PRO A 325 23.53 -15.24 5.45
N LYS A 326 24.34 -15.89 4.62
CA LYS A 326 23.96 -16.12 3.21
C LYS A 326 22.85 -17.17 3.14
N GLN A 327 21.76 -16.83 2.48
CA GLN A 327 20.68 -17.76 2.17
C GLN A 327 21.13 -18.81 1.15
N GLU A 328 20.79 -20.07 1.40
CA GLU A 328 21.02 -21.17 0.45
C GLU A 328 19.90 -21.19 -0.58
N ILE A 329 20.26 -21.06 -1.86
CA ILE A 329 19.31 -21.14 -2.98
C ILE A 329 19.22 -22.59 -3.45
N LYS A 330 18.02 -23.15 -3.34
CA LYS A 330 17.73 -24.51 -3.77
C LYS A 330 17.27 -24.50 -5.24
N PRO A 331 17.91 -25.28 -6.13
CA PRO A 331 17.45 -25.41 -7.51
C PRO A 331 16.12 -26.16 -7.58
N PHE A 332 15.23 -25.73 -8.48
CA PHE A 332 13.94 -26.35 -8.70
C PHE A 332 13.93 -27.14 -10.03
N GLU A 333 13.37 -28.34 -10.00
CA GLU A 333 13.17 -29.19 -11.18
C GLU A 333 11.71 -29.20 -11.59
N ARG A 334 11.40 -28.75 -12.81
CA ARG A 334 10.05 -28.77 -13.36
C ARG A 334 9.67 -30.18 -13.80
N LYS A 335 8.47 -30.65 -13.41
CA LYS A 335 7.95 -31.98 -13.76
C LYS A 335 6.47 -31.87 -14.08
N GLY A 336 6.04 -32.52 -15.16
CA GLY A 336 4.65 -32.60 -15.55
C GLY A 336 3.95 -31.25 -15.62
N PHE A 337 2.74 -31.18 -15.10
CA PHE A 337 2.05 -29.89 -14.93
C PHE A 337 2.79 -29.04 -13.88
N THR A 338 3.47 -28.02 -14.38
CA THR A 338 4.25 -27.11 -13.55
C THR A 338 3.52 -25.79 -13.36
N VAL A 339 3.48 -25.32 -12.13
CA VAL A 339 3.02 -23.96 -11.76
C VAL A 339 4.20 -23.15 -11.27
N VAL A 340 4.30 -21.92 -11.73
CA VAL A 340 5.32 -20.97 -11.27
C VAL A 340 4.63 -19.72 -10.79
N GLU A 341 4.91 -19.32 -9.58
CA GLU A 341 4.53 -18.01 -9.04
C GLU A 341 5.77 -17.22 -8.67
N TRP A 342 5.77 -15.95 -8.99
CA TRP A 342 6.75 -15.04 -8.45
C TRP A 342 6.13 -13.70 -8.09
N GLY A 343 6.67 -13.07 -7.06
CA GLY A 343 6.29 -11.77 -6.55
C GLY A 343 7.35 -11.23 -5.62
N GLY A 344 7.03 -10.18 -4.90
CA GLY A 344 7.95 -9.65 -3.90
C GLY A 344 7.27 -8.65 -2.97
N TYR A 345 8.06 -8.13 -2.04
CA TYR A 345 7.60 -7.32 -0.93
C TYR A 345 8.70 -6.36 -0.49
N LEU A 346 8.35 -5.09 -0.29
CA LEU A 346 9.21 -4.11 0.37
C LEU A 346 8.95 -4.18 1.88
N ALA A 347 9.95 -4.59 2.64
CA ALA A 347 9.93 -4.46 4.09
C ALA A 347 10.44 -3.06 4.50
N GLU A 348 9.85 -2.48 5.53
CA GLU A 348 10.26 -1.19 6.10
C GLU A 348 11.16 -1.36 7.31
#